data_9c75e225f42be0d8875fa0ee546b62e5
#
_entry.id   9c75e225f42be0d8875fa0ee546b62e5
#
_cell.length_a   1.000
_cell.length_b   1.000
_cell.length_c   1.000
_cell.angle_alpha   90.00
_cell.angle_beta   90.00
_cell.angle_gamma   90.00
#
_symmetry.space_group_name_H-M   'P 1'
#
loop_
_entity.id
_entity.type
_entity.pdbx_description
1 polymer ?
#
loop_
_entity_poly.entity_id
_entity_poly.type
_entity_poly.pdbx_seq_one_letter_code
_entity_poly.pdbx_strand_id
1 'polypeptide(L)'
;MKKIIVIATALLVFVTGGAFAQGPAIVKHVIVISVDGFRPDFYLDSTWQAVRIRELMAGGTYAKGENSVFPSMTYPSHTTMVTGVQPAVHGIYYNTGPGEKVYWNDSSIKAPTLWGAAEQKGMVVAALLWPVSADAPVQYNIPDIGSLGEAVREQYSKPAGFVDALKKDVFGGASKIEYGINTNVGKIAAYVIGQARPNLMTIHLFSVDHYEHEQGRDGDKVRAAVRDADSAVGIIVDAVKAAGIADSTVVIVTGDHGFVTITQQVNPNVWLAKAGLLTDVKKGDWMGGDWKAQFYSVGGSSYLYLKDRSDVATLEAVKKILRELPDSVRQYFRVIDRKKMNEIGGNPEVEFALSGLKGAAFGNAFTGEAVKPGHGGQHGYFPDFFEIRTGFVICGPGVRKGGVIKEMNERDTAPTVARLLGLDFPSAMGKVRGEVFTK
;
A
#
# COMPACT_ATOMS: atom_id res chain seq x y z
N MET A 1 -67.81 1.51 21.07
CA MET A 1 -66.40 1.84 21.02
C MET A 1 -65.66 0.64 20.42
N LYS A 2 -65.29 0.70 19.13
CA LYS A 2 -64.56 -0.38 18.44
C LYS A 2 -63.05 -0.11 18.59
N LYS A 3 -62.32 -1.04 19.21
CA LYS A 3 -60.87 -0.99 19.31
C LYS A 3 -60.27 -1.49 17.99
N ILE A 4 -59.54 -0.63 17.31
CA ILE A 4 -58.77 -0.99 16.13
C ILE A 4 -57.40 -1.47 16.65
N ILE A 5 -57.07 -2.74 16.41
CA ILE A 5 -55.76 -3.34 16.66
C ILE A 5 -54.94 -3.13 15.38
N VAL A 6 -53.89 -2.30 15.44
CA VAL A 6 -52.92 -2.14 14.37
C VAL A 6 -51.84 -3.19 14.59
N ILE A 7 -51.81 -4.20 13.72
CA ILE A 7 -50.70 -5.17 13.68
C ILE A 7 -49.59 -4.59 12.81
N ALA A 8 -48.50 -4.16 13.46
CA ALA A 8 -47.29 -3.77 12.76
C ALA A 8 -46.53 -5.02 12.34
N THR A 9 -46.55 -5.32 11.05
CA THR A 9 -45.73 -6.40 10.46
C THR A 9 -44.33 -5.87 10.25
N ALA A 10 -43.40 -6.26 11.11
CA ALA A 10 -41.96 -5.98 10.91
C ALA A 10 -41.45 -6.89 9.78
N LEU A 11 -41.12 -6.29 8.64
CA LEU A 11 -40.43 -6.95 7.54
C LEU A 11 -38.95 -7.11 7.91
N LEU A 12 -38.55 -8.31 8.37
CA LEU A 12 -37.15 -8.68 8.52
C LEU A 12 -36.54 -8.89 7.10
N VAL A 13 -35.82 -7.92 6.61
CA VAL A 13 -34.99 -8.08 5.42
C VAL A 13 -33.79 -8.91 5.84
N PHE A 14 -33.82 -10.22 5.59
CA PHE A 14 -32.59 -11.04 5.62
C PHE A 14 -31.72 -10.63 4.44
N VAL A 15 -30.71 -9.80 4.71
CA VAL A 15 -29.57 -9.66 3.83
C VAL A 15 -28.79 -10.98 3.91
N THR A 16 -29.06 -11.89 3.00
CA THR A 16 -28.22 -13.06 2.78
C THR A 16 -26.92 -12.57 2.17
N GLY A 17 -25.97 -12.17 3.03
CA GLY A 17 -24.58 -12.11 2.66
C GLY A 17 -24.20 -13.52 2.21
N GLY A 18 -23.94 -13.70 0.91
CA GLY A 18 -23.46 -14.96 0.37
C GLY A 18 -22.15 -15.32 1.07
N ALA A 19 -22.21 -16.20 2.05
CA ALA A 19 -21.04 -16.87 2.57
C ALA A 19 -20.47 -17.66 1.38
N PHE A 20 -19.42 -17.11 0.75
CA PHE A 20 -18.61 -17.89 -0.17
C PHE A 20 -17.93 -18.96 0.68
N ALA A 21 -18.51 -20.16 0.73
CA ALA A 21 -17.85 -21.32 1.28
C ALA A 21 -16.54 -21.48 0.50
N GLN A 22 -15.41 -21.16 1.15
CA GLN A 22 -14.10 -21.30 0.53
C GLN A 22 -13.85 -22.80 0.33
N GLY A 23 -13.52 -23.19 -0.90
CA GLY A 23 -13.13 -24.56 -1.22
C GLY A 23 -11.79 -24.93 -0.52
N PRO A 24 -11.37 -26.21 -0.64
CA PRO A 24 -10.09 -26.66 -0.08
C PRO A 24 -8.92 -25.80 -0.62
N ALA A 25 -7.83 -25.74 0.15
CA ALA A 25 -6.60 -25.05 -0.27
C ALA A 25 -6.13 -25.55 -1.66
N ILE A 26 -5.70 -24.63 -2.51
CA ILE A 26 -5.14 -24.95 -3.83
C ILE A 26 -3.66 -25.29 -3.69
N VAL A 27 -2.96 -24.58 -2.79
CA VAL A 27 -1.53 -24.73 -2.54
C VAL A 27 -1.22 -24.70 -1.04
N LYS A 28 0.00 -25.12 -0.69
CA LYS A 28 0.47 -25.08 0.71
C LYS A 28 1.17 -23.78 1.07
N HIS A 29 1.74 -23.09 0.08
CA HIS A 29 2.58 -21.92 0.28
C HIS A 29 2.19 -20.82 -0.69
N VAL A 30 2.10 -19.59 -0.18
CA VAL A 30 1.95 -18.38 -0.97
C VAL A 30 3.00 -17.37 -0.51
N ILE A 31 3.78 -16.86 -1.46
CA ILE A 31 4.78 -15.83 -1.25
C ILE A 31 4.33 -14.59 -2.00
N VAL A 32 4.07 -13.51 -1.28
CA VAL A 32 3.70 -12.19 -1.82
C VAL A 32 4.91 -11.28 -1.72
N ILE A 33 5.43 -10.85 -2.85
CA ILE A 33 6.56 -9.93 -2.97
C ILE A 33 5.99 -8.61 -3.47
N SER A 34 5.98 -7.60 -2.61
CA SER A 34 5.65 -6.22 -2.99
C SER A 34 6.94 -5.49 -3.33
N VAL A 35 7.01 -4.96 -4.54
CA VAL A 35 8.07 -4.03 -4.94
C VAL A 35 7.48 -2.63 -4.87
N ASP A 36 8.00 -1.79 -3.98
CA ASP A 36 7.51 -0.42 -3.79
C ASP A 36 7.71 0.40 -5.07
N GLY A 37 6.65 1.05 -5.52
CA GLY A 37 6.65 1.77 -6.79
C GLY A 37 6.58 0.86 -8.04
N PHE A 38 6.12 -0.39 -7.91
CA PHE A 38 6.11 -1.38 -9.00
C PHE A 38 5.09 -1.05 -10.09
N ARG A 39 5.57 -0.50 -11.19
CA ARG A 39 4.73 -0.13 -12.33
C ARG A 39 4.55 -1.28 -13.33
N PRO A 40 3.40 -1.34 -14.03
CA PRO A 40 3.17 -2.37 -15.06
C PRO A 40 4.20 -2.34 -16.21
N ASP A 41 4.71 -1.19 -16.56
CA ASP A 41 5.72 -1.04 -17.61
C ASP A 41 7.00 -1.82 -17.30
N PHE A 42 7.38 -2.08 -16.04
CA PHE A 42 8.57 -2.85 -15.70
C PHE A 42 8.56 -4.29 -16.26
N TYR A 43 7.39 -4.90 -16.39
CA TYR A 43 7.26 -6.24 -16.97
C TYR A 43 6.60 -6.26 -18.35
N LEU A 44 5.84 -5.20 -18.72
CA LEU A 44 5.20 -5.11 -20.05
C LEU A 44 6.14 -4.57 -21.11
N ASP A 45 7.09 -3.70 -20.76
CA ASP A 45 8.09 -3.15 -21.67
C ASP A 45 9.43 -3.89 -21.48
N SER A 46 9.89 -4.55 -22.55
CA SER A 46 11.13 -5.34 -22.55
C SER A 46 12.41 -4.52 -22.38
N THR A 47 12.34 -3.21 -22.48
CA THR A 47 13.51 -2.31 -22.24
C THR A 47 13.90 -2.26 -20.75
N TRP A 48 12.99 -2.59 -19.85
CA TRP A 48 13.28 -2.78 -18.43
C TRP A 48 13.90 -4.17 -18.20
N GLN A 49 14.91 -4.23 -17.34
CA GLN A 49 15.64 -5.48 -17.06
C GLN A 49 14.98 -6.29 -15.91
N ALA A 50 13.68 -6.55 -16.01
CA ALA A 50 12.90 -7.38 -15.09
C ALA A 50 12.73 -8.80 -15.65
N VAL A 51 13.82 -9.52 -15.85
CA VAL A 51 13.86 -10.81 -16.56
C VAL A 51 13.14 -11.91 -15.78
N ARG A 52 13.42 -12.04 -14.47
CA ARG A 52 12.83 -13.07 -13.60
C ARG A 52 11.32 -12.84 -13.40
N ILE A 53 10.91 -11.59 -13.30
CA ILE A 53 9.49 -11.23 -13.21
C ILE A 53 8.77 -11.57 -14.51
N ARG A 54 9.38 -11.32 -15.68
CA ARG A 54 8.81 -11.73 -16.97
C ARG A 54 8.77 -13.24 -17.17
N GLU A 55 9.70 -14.01 -16.59
CA GLU A 55 9.62 -15.48 -16.56
C GLU A 55 8.38 -15.93 -15.77
N LEU A 56 8.12 -15.34 -14.59
CA LEU A 56 6.91 -15.61 -13.83
C LEU A 56 5.65 -15.20 -14.60
N MET A 57 5.65 -14.04 -15.26
CA MET A 57 4.56 -13.58 -16.11
C MET A 57 4.26 -14.57 -17.24
N ALA A 58 5.28 -15.07 -17.92
CA ALA A 58 5.12 -16.04 -19.00
C ALA A 58 4.63 -17.41 -18.50
N GLY A 59 4.99 -17.79 -17.27
CA GLY A 59 4.57 -19.03 -16.61
C GLY A 59 3.21 -18.95 -15.92
N GLY A 60 2.63 -17.77 -15.76
CA GLY A 60 1.46 -17.54 -14.94
C GLY A 60 0.43 -16.58 -15.55
N THR A 61 -0.17 -15.78 -14.69
CA THR A 61 -1.16 -14.73 -15.02
C THR A 61 -0.63 -13.37 -14.58
N TYR A 62 -0.95 -12.31 -15.33
CA TYR A 62 -0.55 -10.95 -14.96
C TYR A 62 -1.68 -9.94 -15.19
N ALA A 63 -1.63 -8.80 -14.50
CA ALA A 63 -2.51 -7.67 -14.75
C ALA A 63 -1.86 -6.67 -15.70
N LYS A 64 -2.67 -6.01 -16.55
CA LYS A 64 -2.23 -4.85 -17.33
C LYS A 64 -2.09 -3.59 -16.47
N GLY A 65 -2.65 -3.61 -15.29
CA GLY A 65 -2.55 -2.59 -14.26
C GLY A 65 -3.46 -2.94 -13.09
N GLU A 66 -3.02 -2.58 -11.91
CA GLU A 66 -3.73 -2.72 -10.65
C GLU A 66 -3.98 -1.33 -10.07
N ASN A 67 -5.23 -1.05 -9.70
CA ASN A 67 -5.59 0.21 -9.09
C ASN A 67 -5.25 0.17 -7.61
N SER A 68 -4.42 1.11 -7.18
CA SER A 68 -4.09 1.34 -5.78
C SER A 68 -5.28 1.95 -5.02
N VAL A 69 -5.11 2.21 -3.73
CA VAL A 69 -6.08 2.91 -2.87
C VAL A 69 -5.89 4.43 -2.92
N PHE A 70 -6.68 5.19 -2.16
CA PHE A 70 -6.50 6.63 -2.05
C PHE A 70 -6.29 7.07 -0.59
N PRO A 71 -5.11 7.67 -0.32
CA PRO A 71 -3.97 7.93 -1.20
C PRO A 71 -3.25 6.65 -1.66
N SER A 72 -2.69 6.68 -2.86
CA SER A 72 -1.83 5.61 -3.39
C SER A 72 -0.45 5.70 -2.72
N MET A 73 -0.36 5.18 -1.51
CA MET A 73 0.81 5.29 -0.63
C MET A 73 1.16 3.94 -0.01
N THR A 74 2.42 3.78 0.37
CA THR A 74 3.00 2.54 0.88
C THR A 74 2.18 1.88 1.99
N TYR A 75 1.97 2.56 3.12
CA TYR A 75 1.31 1.95 4.28
C TYR A 75 -0.18 1.66 4.07
N PRO A 76 -1.00 2.58 3.51
CA PRO A 76 -2.39 2.29 3.14
C PRO A 76 -2.52 1.12 2.17
N SER A 77 -1.68 1.07 1.12
CA SER A 77 -1.69 0.03 0.10
C SER A 77 -1.30 -1.35 0.67
N HIS A 78 -0.16 -1.43 1.38
CA HIS A 78 0.29 -2.68 1.99
C HIS A 78 -0.71 -3.22 3.04
N THR A 79 -1.37 -2.32 3.79
CA THR A 79 -2.44 -2.73 4.72
C THR A 79 -3.66 -3.25 3.95
N THR A 80 -4.01 -2.61 2.83
CA THR A 80 -5.08 -3.09 1.95
C THR A 80 -4.78 -4.47 1.37
N MET A 81 -3.54 -4.74 0.94
CA MET A 81 -3.12 -6.04 0.40
C MET A 81 -3.26 -7.18 1.40
N VAL A 82 -3.11 -6.94 2.70
CA VAL A 82 -3.22 -7.98 3.73
C VAL A 82 -4.58 -8.03 4.43
N THR A 83 -5.44 -7.01 4.24
CA THR A 83 -6.79 -6.97 4.84
C THR A 83 -7.91 -7.14 3.81
N GLY A 84 -7.66 -6.82 2.54
CA GLY A 84 -8.67 -6.81 1.47
C GLY A 84 -9.73 -5.71 1.61
N VAL A 85 -9.50 -4.70 2.46
CA VAL A 85 -10.43 -3.58 2.68
C VAL A 85 -9.77 -2.24 2.41
N GLN A 86 -10.58 -1.18 2.30
CA GLN A 86 -10.15 0.18 1.99
C GLN A 86 -9.60 0.92 3.23
N PRO A 87 -8.82 2.01 3.07
CA PRO A 87 -8.28 2.81 4.16
C PRO A 87 -9.32 3.25 5.20
N ALA A 88 -10.53 3.64 4.78
CA ALA A 88 -11.62 4.00 5.69
C ALA A 88 -12.02 2.88 6.66
N VAL A 89 -11.75 1.62 6.31
CA VAL A 89 -12.10 0.43 7.10
C VAL A 89 -10.90 -0.03 7.95
N HIS A 90 -9.70 -0.14 7.37
CA HIS A 90 -8.54 -0.61 8.13
C HIS A 90 -7.86 0.49 8.95
N GLY A 91 -8.17 1.78 8.72
CA GLY A 91 -7.75 2.90 9.57
C GLY A 91 -6.33 3.42 9.32
N ILE A 92 -5.59 2.90 8.36
CA ILE A 92 -4.27 3.39 7.96
C ILE A 92 -4.45 4.30 6.75
N TYR A 93 -4.28 5.60 6.94
CA TYR A 93 -4.59 6.60 5.92
C TYR A 93 -3.37 7.18 5.22
N TYR A 94 -2.20 7.12 5.85
CA TYR A 94 -0.96 7.71 5.39
C TYR A 94 0.23 6.87 5.87
N ASN A 95 1.44 7.12 5.34
CA ASN A 95 2.66 6.52 5.90
C ASN A 95 2.96 7.13 7.28
N THR A 96 2.86 8.45 7.38
CA THR A 96 2.90 9.19 8.64
C THR A 96 1.66 10.07 8.69
N GLY A 97 0.88 9.96 9.74
CA GLY A 97 -0.34 10.76 9.92
C GLY A 97 -0.06 12.16 10.44
N PRO A 98 -1.07 13.04 10.44
CA PRO A 98 -0.99 14.33 11.06
C PRO A 98 -0.46 14.23 12.49
N GLY A 99 0.40 15.17 12.90
CA GLY A 99 1.05 15.14 14.20
C GLY A 99 2.20 14.12 14.31
N GLU A 100 2.78 13.74 13.18
CA GLU A 100 3.90 12.78 13.11
C GLU A 100 3.53 11.37 13.65
N LYS A 101 2.22 11.03 13.63
CA LYS A 101 1.75 9.70 14.02
C LYS A 101 2.29 8.64 13.07
N VAL A 102 3.15 7.78 13.56
CA VAL A 102 3.71 6.67 12.81
C VAL A 102 2.85 5.43 12.99
N TYR A 103 2.41 4.83 11.89
CA TYR A 103 1.66 3.58 11.89
C TYR A 103 2.62 2.40 11.70
N TRP A 104 3.19 1.87 12.76
CA TRP A 104 4.20 0.82 12.66
C TRP A 104 3.77 -0.53 13.30
N ASN A 105 2.81 -0.49 14.21
CA ASN A 105 2.36 -1.66 14.97
C ASN A 105 1.05 -2.21 14.42
N ASP A 106 0.92 -3.54 14.34
CA ASP A 106 -0.26 -4.28 13.86
C ASP A 106 -1.56 -3.86 14.57
N SER A 107 -1.48 -3.49 15.84
CA SER A 107 -2.64 -2.97 16.60
C SER A 107 -3.26 -1.69 16.03
N SER A 108 -2.58 -1.00 15.11
CA SER A 108 -3.14 0.15 14.38
C SER A 108 -4.13 -0.29 13.30
N ILE A 109 -4.09 -1.54 12.84
CA ILE A 109 -4.97 -2.07 11.81
C ILE A 109 -6.31 -2.44 12.43
N LYS A 110 -7.41 -1.83 11.93
CA LYS A 110 -8.77 -2.02 12.46
C LYS A 110 -9.55 -3.13 11.75
N ALA A 111 -8.90 -3.95 10.96
CA ALA A 111 -9.53 -5.03 10.18
C ALA A 111 -8.75 -6.33 10.34
N PRO A 112 -9.39 -7.51 10.19
CA PRO A 112 -8.68 -8.78 10.16
C PRO A 112 -7.63 -8.81 9.06
N THR A 113 -6.47 -9.45 9.36
CA THR A 113 -5.37 -9.59 8.42
C THR A 113 -5.23 -11.03 7.92
N LEU A 114 -4.63 -11.22 6.76
CA LEU A 114 -4.23 -12.54 6.25
C LEU A 114 -3.32 -13.27 7.25
N TRP A 115 -2.45 -12.53 7.94
CA TRP A 115 -1.55 -13.09 8.95
C TRP A 115 -2.33 -13.74 10.09
N GLY A 116 -3.31 -13.02 10.66
CA GLY A 116 -4.17 -13.54 11.72
C GLY A 116 -5.01 -14.73 11.26
N ALA A 117 -5.58 -14.68 10.04
CA ALA A 117 -6.35 -15.79 9.49
C ALA A 117 -5.49 -17.05 9.25
N ALA A 118 -4.24 -16.87 8.81
CA ALA A 118 -3.30 -17.99 8.61
C ALA A 118 -2.82 -18.56 9.95
N GLU A 119 -2.49 -17.70 10.91
CA GLU A 119 -2.06 -18.10 12.27
C GLU A 119 -3.15 -18.90 12.97
N GLN A 120 -4.43 -18.49 12.90
CA GLN A 120 -5.56 -19.24 13.47
C GLN A 120 -5.74 -20.64 12.88
N LYS A 121 -5.21 -20.89 11.67
CA LYS A 121 -5.12 -22.24 11.08
C LYS A 121 -3.84 -22.99 11.42
N GLY A 122 -3.00 -22.47 12.31
CA GLY A 122 -1.72 -23.05 12.67
C GLY A 122 -0.67 -23.02 11.56
N MET A 123 -0.82 -22.12 10.60
CA MET A 123 0.13 -21.92 9.51
C MET A 123 1.35 -21.15 9.97
N VAL A 124 2.52 -21.46 9.40
CA VAL A 124 3.74 -20.66 9.58
C VAL A 124 3.66 -19.43 8.69
N VAL A 125 3.79 -18.26 9.32
CA VAL A 125 3.67 -16.96 8.64
C VAL A 125 4.95 -16.15 8.80
N ALA A 126 5.37 -15.48 7.73
CA ALA A 126 6.52 -14.58 7.73
C ALA A 126 6.14 -13.23 7.14
N ALA A 127 6.67 -12.13 7.72
CA ALA A 127 6.55 -10.77 7.20
C ALA A 127 7.92 -10.10 7.22
N LEU A 128 8.46 -9.77 6.05
CA LEU A 128 9.79 -9.18 5.91
C LEU A 128 9.67 -7.76 5.38
N LEU A 129 10.04 -6.78 6.20
CA LEU A 129 9.94 -5.34 5.94
C LEU A 129 8.53 -4.88 5.55
N TRP A 130 7.49 -5.66 5.87
CA TRP A 130 6.13 -5.28 5.56
C TRP A 130 5.66 -4.16 6.49
N PRO A 131 5.07 -3.06 5.93
CA PRO A 131 4.53 -1.97 6.72
C PRO A 131 3.49 -2.42 7.74
N VAL A 132 3.47 -1.77 8.91
CA VAL A 132 2.51 -2.01 10.00
C VAL A 132 2.52 -3.45 10.52
N SER A 133 3.67 -4.14 10.46
CA SER A 133 3.78 -5.55 10.86
C SER A 133 4.45 -5.78 12.24
N ALA A 134 4.87 -4.75 12.94
CA ALA A 134 5.41 -4.95 14.30
C ALA A 134 4.31 -5.54 15.21
N ASP A 135 4.68 -6.55 15.98
CA ASP A 135 3.80 -7.38 16.82
C ASP A 135 2.74 -8.21 16.07
N ALA A 136 2.69 -8.16 14.74
CA ALA A 136 1.78 -9.01 13.96
C ALA A 136 1.87 -10.49 14.38
N PRO A 137 0.78 -11.29 14.25
CA PRO A 137 0.74 -12.70 14.62
C PRO A 137 1.49 -13.56 13.60
N VAL A 138 2.81 -13.36 13.51
CA VAL A 138 3.71 -14.06 12.60
C VAL A 138 4.90 -14.66 13.35
N GLN A 139 5.46 -15.75 12.83
CA GLN A 139 6.59 -16.45 13.44
C GLN A 139 7.94 -15.85 13.03
N TYR A 140 8.03 -15.30 11.81
CA TYR A 140 9.21 -14.59 11.33
C TYR A 140 8.83 -13.17 10.94
N ASN A 141 9.48 -12.17 11.54
CA ASN A 141 9.22 -10.77 11.24
C ASN A 141 10.50 -9.95 11.25
N ILE A 142 10.64 -9.10 10.28
CA ILE A 142 11.47 -7.90 10.33
C ILE A 142 10.54 -6.75 9.95
N PRO A 143 10.05 -5.93 10.90
CA PRO A 143 9.07 -4.90 10.58
C PRO A 143 9.69 -3.72 9.85
N ASP A 144 8.89 -3.04 9.02
CA ASP A 144 9.27 -1.77 8.39
C ASP A 144 9.14 -0.61 9.38
N ILE A 145 10.15 -0.45 10.23
CA ILE A 145 10.21 0.60 11.27
C ILE A 145 11.60 1.26 11.31
N GLY A 146 12.27 1.33 10.16
CA GLY A 146 13.61 1.91 10.06
C GLY A 146 13.73 3.34 10.58
N SER A 147 12.67 4.13 10.49
CA SER A 147 12.60 5.48 11.04
C SER A 147 12.71 5.54 12.57
N LEU A 148 12.43 4.45 13.28
CA LEU A 148 12.57 4.34 14.74
C LEU A 148 13.95 3.87 15.17
N GLY A 149 14.83 3.53 14.22
CA GLY A 149 16.19 3.07 14.46
C GLY A 149 16.36 1.55 14.49
N GLU A 150 17.58 1.09 14.28
CA GLU A 150 17.91 -0.34 14.12
C GLU A 150 17.64 -1.15 15.40
N ALA A 151 17.97 -0.61 16.58
CA ALA A 151 17.73 -1.28 17.84
C ALA A 151 16.24 -1.55 18.08
N VAL A 152 15.36 -0.62 17.70
CA VAL A 152 13.90 -0.82 17.79
C VAL A 152 13.45 -1.87 16.81
N ARG A 153 13.97 -1.86 15.57
CA ARG A 153 13.68 -2.91 14.58
C ARG A 153 14.07 -4.30 15.08
N GLU A 154 15.28 -4.44 15.64
CA GLU A 154 15.75 -5.72 16.21
C GLU A 154 14.84 -6.19 17.36
N GLN A 155 14.43 -5.28 18.24
CA GLN A 155 13.51 -5.59 19.37
C GLN A 155 12.18 -6.17 18.88
N TYR A 156 11.61 -5.67 17.79
CA TYR A 156 10.33 -6.12 17.22
C TYR A 156 10.48 -7.19 16.14
N SER A 157 11.72 -7.65 15.87
CA SER A 157 11.95 -8.77 14.95
C SER A 157 11.68 -10.10 15.64
N LYS A 158 11.14 -11.07 14.89
CA LYS A 158 10.80 -12.41 15.37
C LYS A 158 11.48 -13.48 14.51
N PRO A 159 11.90 -14.61 15.14
CA PRO A 159 12.00 -14.86 16.59
C PRO A 159 13.09 -14.01 17.26
N ALA A 160 13.12 -13.99 18.58
CA ALA A 160 14.19 -13.28 19.30
C ALA A 160 15.57 -13.76 18.82
N GLY A 161 16.50 -12.82 18.58
CA GLY A 161 17.83 -13.10 18.01
C GLY A 161 17.84 -13.37 16.51
N PHE A 162 16.71 -13.18 15.81
CA PHE A 162 16.60 -13.44 14.36
C PHE A 162 17.58 -12.60 13.55
N VAL A 163 17.70 -11.30 13.85
CA VAL A 163 18.60 -10.38 13.13
C VAL A 163 20.06 -10.78 13.35
N ASP A 164 20.43 -11.22 14.56
CA ASP A 164 21.78 -11.71 14.86
C ASP A 164 22.10 -13.01 14.10
N ALA A 165 21.13 -13.92 14.03
CA ALA A 165 21.27 -15.13 13.22
C ALA A 165 21.49 -14.79 11.75
N LEU A 166 20.74 -13.84 11.20
CA LEU A 166 20.92 -13.36 9.81
C LEU A 166 22.30 -12.74 9.60
N LYS A 167 22.73 -11.85 10.50
CA LYS A 167 24.07 -11.23 10.44
C LYS A 167 25.16 -12.30 10.37
N LYS A 168 25.04 -13.36 11.19
CA LYS A 168 26.01 -14.46 11.26
C LYS A 168 25.92 -15.38 10.04
N ASP A 169 24.75 -15.93 9.77
CA ASP A 169 24.57 -17.09 8.89
C ASP A 169 24.41 -16.69 7.41
N VAL A 170 23.87 -15.47 7.16
CA VAL A 170 23.60 -14.97 5.80
C VAL A 170 24.61 -13.91 5.36
N PHE A 171 25.03 -13.04 6.28
CA PHE A 171 25.87 -11.89 5.99
C PHE A 171 27.28 -11.98 6.54
N GLY A 172 27.76 -13.20 6.86
CA GLY A 172 29.17 -13.47 7.21
C GLY A 172 29.67 -12.74 8.44
N GLY A 173 28.81 -12.45 9.42
CA GLY A 173 29.15 -11.71 10.64
C GLY A 173 29.13 -10.20 10.49
N ALA A 174 28.42 -9.67 9.49
CA ALA A 174 28.28 -8.22 9.30
C ALA A 174 27.68 -7.55 10.54
N SER A 175 28.17 -6.36 10.88
CA SER A 175 27.67 -5.57 12.01
C SER A 175 26.27 -5.00 11.76
N LYS A 176 25.90 -4.80 10.47
CA LYS A 176 24.64 -4.23 10.03
C LYS A 176 24.15 -4.91 8.75
N ILE A 177 22.85 -5.01 8.58
CA ILE A 177 22.20 -5.46 7.35
C ILE A 177 21.72 -4.24 6.57
N GLU A 178 22.13 -4.13 5.31
CA GLU A 178 21.67 -3.07 4.41
C GLU A 178 20.35 -3.49 3.75
N TYR A 179 19.22 -3.19 4.40
CA TYR A 179 17.88 -3.53 3.92
C TYR A 179 17.47 -2.76 2.66
N GLY A 180 18.09 -1.62 2.37
CA GLY A 180 17.89 -0.85 1.12
C GLY A 180 18.42 -1.53 -0.13
N ILE A 181 19.12 -2.67 0.00
CA ILE A 181 19.55 -3.52 -1.12
C ILE A 181 18.54 -4.67 -1.22
N ASN A 182 17.71 -4.69 -2.27
CA ASN A 182 16.64 -5.68 -2.42
C ASN A 182 17.16 -7.12 -2.44
N THR A 183 18.32 -7.37 -3.04
CA THR A 183 18.95 -8.70 -3.03
C THR A 183 19.34 -9.17 -1.63
N ASN A 184 19.61 -8.27 -0.67
CA ASN A 184 19.79 -8.66 0.72
C ASN A 184 18.46 -9.13 1.34
N VAL A 185 17.36 -8.45 1.05
CA VAL A 185 16.03 -8.89 1.47
C VAL A 185 15.68 -10.24 0.83
N GLY A 186 16.03 -10.44 -0.43
CA GLY A 186 15.90 -11.73 -1.13
C GLY A 186 16.69 -12.86 -0.41
N LYS A 187 17.91 -12.59 0.06
CA LYS A 187 18.71 -13.57 0.85
C LYS A 187 18.08 -13.88 2.21
N ILE A 188 17.53 -12.87 2.89
CA ILE A 188 16.77 -13.07 4.14
C ILE A 188 15.56 -13.95 3.88
N ALA A 189 14.80 -13.68 2.82
CA ALA A 189 13.65 -14.49 2.43
C ALA A 189 14.08 -15.94 2.12
N ALA A 190 15.17 -16.13 1.39
CA ALA A 190 15.72 -17.44 1.08
C ALA A 190 16.11 -18.21 2.34
N TYR A 191 16.72 -17.55 3.33
CA TYR A 191 17.03 -18.13 4.63
C TYR A 191 15.76 -18.63 5.35
N VAL A 192 14.72 -17.79 5.44
CA VAL A 192 13.43 -18.15 6.07
C VAL A 192 12.75 -19.29 5.33
N ILE A 193 12.74 -19.29 4.00
CA ILE A 193 12.20 -20.38 3.18
C ILE A 193 12.92 -21.70 3.47
N GLY A 194 14.25 -21.68 3.54
CA GLY A 194 15.06 -22.87 3.84
C GLY A 194 14.82 -23.42 5.26
N GLN A 195 14.66 -22.53 6.23
CA GLN A 195 14.49 -22.93 7.65
C GLN A 195 13.05 -23.36 7.98
N ALA A 196 12.04 -22.63 7.49
CA ALA A 196 10.68 -22.72 8.00
C ALA A 196 9.63 -23.10 6.96
N ARG A 197 9.91 -22.99 5.67
CA ARG A 197 8.93 -23.23 4.59
C ARG A 197 7.57 -22.59 4.90
N PRO A 198 7.49 -21.25 5.08
CA PRO A 198 6.27 -20.57 5.53
C PRO A 198 5.09 -20.84 4.60
N ASN A 199 3.89 -20.99 5.16
CA ASN A 199 2.66 -21.14 4.38
C ASN A 199 2.24 -19.80 3.76
N LEU A 200 2.44 -18.69 4.49
CA LEU A 200 2.25 -17.34 3.98
C LEU A 200 3.51 -16.53 4.26
N MET A 201 4.04 -15.90 3.24
CA MET A 201 5.16 -14.98 3.38
C MET A 201 4.87 -13.69 2.63
N THR A 202 4.98 -12.56 3.31
CA THR A 202 4.87 -11.22 2.74
C THR A 202 6.22 -10.53 2.81
N ILE A 203 6.68 -9.96 1.68
CA ILE A 203 8.02 -9.36 1.53
C ILE A 203 7.87 -8.01 0.88
N HIS A 204 8.53 -6.98 1.41
CA HIS A 204 8.56 -5.64 0.86
C HIS A 204 9.97 -5.28 0.39
N LEU A 205 10.11 -4.87 -0.86
CA LEU A 205 11.35 -4.44 -1.54
C LEU A 205 11.19 -2.96 -1.91
N PHE A 206 11.86 -2.05 -1.22
CA PHE A 206 11.53 -0.61 -1.30
C PHE A 206 12.53 0.28 -2.07
N SER A 207 13.62 -0.27 -2.64
CA SER A 207 14.63 0.60 -3.26
C SER A 207 14.18 1.25 -4.57
N VAL A 208 13.17 0.70 -5.27
CA VAL A 208 12.69 1.28 -6.53
C VAL A 208 12.01 2.62 -6.25
N ASP A 209 11.07 2.66 -5.29
CA ASP A 209 10.42 3.88 -4.81
C ASP A 209 11.44 4.96 -4.41
N HIS A 210 12.46 4.58 -3.63
CA HIS A 210 13.50 5.52 -3.19
C HIS A 210 14.15 6.27 -4.37
N TYR A 211 14.51 5.55 -5.44
CA TYR A 211 15.13 6.17 -6.60
C TYR A 211 14.14 6.84 -7.55
N GLU A 212 12.86 6.40 -7.58
CA GLU A 212 11.82 7.12 -8.30
C GLU A 212 11.51 8.46 -7.64
N HIS A 213 11.60 8.58 -6.32
CA HIS A 213 11.54 9.88 -5.63
C HIS A 213 12.68 10.81 -6.05
N GLU A 214 13.89 10.27 -6.21
CA GLU A 214 15.07 11.06 -6.58
C GLU A 214 15.04 11.49 -8.06
N GLN A 215 14.73 10.57 -8.99
CA GLN A 215 14.96 10.75 -10.43
C GLN A 215 13.68 10.87 -11.26
N GLY A 216 12.51 10.68 -10.65
CA GLY A 216 11.26 10.53 -11.39
C GLY A 216 11.06 9.10 -11.89
N ARG A 217 10.13 8.92 -12.84
CA ARG A 217 9.75 7.59 -13.34
C ARG A 217 10.86 6.82 -14.06
N ASP A 218 11.85 7.50 -14.59
CA ASP A 218 12.94 6.89 -15.34
C ASP A 218 14.27 7.57 -15.01
N GLY A 219 15.30 6.76 -14.81
CA GLY A 219 16.63 7.18 -14.52
C GLY A 219 17.55 5.98 -14.29
N ASP A 220 18.85 6.18 -14.35
CA ASP A 220 19.82 5.09 -14.24
C ASP A 220 19.75 4.36 -12.90
N LYS A 221 19.49 5.09 -11.81
CA LYS A 221 19.32 4.49 -10.48
C LYS A 221 18.02 3.71 -10.38
N VAL A 222 16.91 4.22 -10.96
CA VAL A 222 15.63 3.49 -11.05
C VAL A 222 15.83 2.19 -11.81
N ARG A 223 16.50 2.23 -12.97
CA ARG A 223 16.81 1.04 -13.77
C ARG A 223 17.68 0.04 -13.00
N ALA A 224 18.66 0.52 -12.23
CA ALA A 224 19.49 -0.31 -11.37
C ALA A 224 18.68 -0.96 -10.24
N ALA A 225 17.79 -0.21 -9.59
CA ALA A 225 16.92 -0.70 -8.52
C ALA A 225 15.91 -1.76 -9.01
N VAL A 226 15.36 -1.58 -10.22
CA VAL A 226 14.48 -2.59 -10.86
C VAL A 226 15.25 -3.89 -11.13
N ARG A 227 16.49 -3.81 -11.61
CA ARG A 227 17.35 -5.01 -11.76
C ARG A 227 17.64 -5.71 -10.44
N ASP A 228 17.90 -4.94 -9.38
CA ASP A 228 18.15 -5.47 -8.04
C ASP A 228 16.90 -6.13 -7.46
N ALA A 229 15.71 -5.52 -7.64
CA ALA A 229 14.43 -6.12 -7.26
C ALA A 229 14.14 -7.41 -8.04
N ASP A 230 14.37 -7.42 -9.35
CA ASP A 230 14.24 -8.62 -10.18
C ASP A 230 15.19 -9.74 -9.75
N SER A 231 16.43 -9.39 -9.39
CA SER A 231 17.40 -10.33 -8.84
C SER A 231 16.95 -10.91 -7.49
N ALA A 232 16.36 -10.08 -6.61
CA ALA A 232 15.79 -10.52 -5.35
C ALA A 232 14.63 -11.52 -5.57
N VAL A 233 13.73 -11.23 -6.52
CA VAL A 233 12.68 -12.17 -6.94
C VAL A 233 13.29 -13.50 -7.41
N GLY A 234 14.36 -13.45 -8.20
CA GLY A 234 15.11 -14.63 -8.64
C GLY A 234 15.64 -15.46 -7.47
N ILE A 235 16.30 -14.83 -6.48
CA ILE A 235 16.82 -15.49 -5.29
C ILE A 235 15.68 -16.19 -4.52
N ILE A 236 14.53 -15.54 -4.36
CA ILE A 236 13.37 -16.11 -3.66
C ILE A 236 12.81 -17.33 -4.39
N VAL A 237 12.61 -17.23 -5.71
CA VAL A 237 12.12 -18.34 -6.54
C VAL A 237 13.08 -19.53 -6.53
N ASP A 238 14.38 -19.28 -6.59
CA ASP A 238 15.40 -20.34 -6.55
C ASP A 238 15.47 -21.00 -5.16
N ALA A 239 15.24 -20.24 -4.07
CA ALA A 239 15.11 -20.78 -2.72
C ALA A 239 13.88 -21.69 -2.56
N VAL A 240 12.74 -21.34 -3.17
CA VAL A 240 11.53 -22.19 -3.22
C VAL A 240 11.83 -23.54 -3.89
N LYS A 241 12.58 -23.54 -5.01
CA LYS A 241 13.02 -24.75 -5.70
C LYS A 241 13.97 -25.57 -4.83
N ALA A 242 14.98 -24.92 -4.24
CA ALA A 242 15.97 -25.57 -3.40
C ALA A 242 15.35 -26.18 -2.12
N ALA A 243 14.30 -25.58 -1.57
CA ALA A 243 13.54 -26.13 -0.44
C ALA A 243 12.62 -27.30 -0.81
N GLY A 244 12.50 -27.65 -2.10
CA GLY A 244 11.65 -28.73 -2.61
C GLY A 244 10.15 -28.49 -2.45
N ILE A 245 9.72 -27.21 -2.42
CA ILE A 245 8.30 -26.83 -2.25
C ILE A 245 7.69 -26.15 -3.49
N ALA A 246 8.39 -26.12 -4.62
CA ALA A 246 7.95 -25.43 -5.83
C ALA A 246 6.58 -25.92 -6.35
N ASP A 247 6.32 -27.23 -6.31
CA ASP A 247 5.07 -27.86 -6.78
C ASP A 247 3.86 -27.57 -5.86
N SER A 248 4.08 -26.84 -4.74
CA SER A 248 3.04 -26.45 -3.80
C SER A 248 3.11 -24.97 -3.40
N THR A 249 3.86 -24.15 -4.16
CA THR A 249 4.06 -22.73 -3.90
C THR A 249 3.56 -21.87 -5.03
N VAL A 250 2.74 -20.86 -4.71
CA VAL A 250 2.42 -19.75 -5.61
C VAL A 250 3.24 -18.54 -5.21
N VAL A 251 3.86 -17.88 -6.18
CA VAL A 251 4.57 -16.61 -6.03
C VAL A 251 3.75 -15.51 -6.68
N ILE A 252 3.52 -14.43 -5.95
CA ILE A 252 2.90 -13.18 -6.40
C ILE A 252 3.96 -12.09 -6.33
N VAL A 253 4.15 -11.36 -7.43
CA VAL A 253 4.90 -10.10 -7.45
C VAL A 253 3.91 -9.00 -7.73
N THR A 254 3.78 -8.06 -6.81
CA THR A 254 2.87 -6.92 -6.90
C THR A 254 3.59 -5.65 -6.47
N GLY A 255 2.92 -4.53 -6.48
CA GLY A 255 3.38 -3.28 -5.90
C GLY A 255 2.22 -2.60 -5.18
N ASP A 256 2.48 -1.45 -4.67
CA ASP A 256 1.58 -0.66 -3.83
C ASP A 256 1.08 0.60 -4.54
N HIS A 257 1.87 1.18 -5.45
CA HIS A 257 1.53 2.32 -6.29
C HIS A 257 2.47 2.43 -7.50
N GLY A 258 2.10 3.29 -8.44
CA GLY A 258 2.99 3.78 -9.48
C GLY A 258 3.60 5.13 -9.08
N PHE A 259 4.18 5.82 -10.07
CA PHE A 259 4.88 7.10 -9.86
C PHE A 259 4.53 8.12 -10.94
N VAL A 260 4.64 9.41 -10.58
CA VAL A 260 4.52 10.56 -11.49
C VAL A 260 5.79 11.39 -11.40
N THR A 261 6.42 11.70 -12.53
CA THR A 261 7.52 12.67 -12.59
C THR A 261 7.01 14.07 -12.29
N ILE A 262 7.65 14.77 -11.36
CA ILE A 262 7.20 16.05 -10.83
C ILE A 262 7.83 17.21 -11.60
N THR A 263 6.99 18.15 -12.00
CA THR A 263 7.41 19.40 -12.63
C THR A 263 6.99 20.64 -11.83
N GLN A 264 5.98 20.50 -10.95
CA GLN A 264 5.47 21.58 -10.11
C GLN A 264 5.22 21.10 -8.69
N GLN A 265 5.49 21.97 -7.73
CA GLN A 265 5.07 21.80 -6.33
C GLN A 265 4.03 22.86 -5.99
N VAL A 266 2.89 22.41 -5.46
CA VAL A 266 1.77 23.25 -5.01
C VAL A 266 1.71 23.24 -3.49
N ASN A 267 1.69 24.39 -2.84
CA ASN A 267 1.61 24.57 -1.39
C ASN A 267 0.26 25.20 -1.03
N PRO A 268 -0.81 24.43 -0.87
CA PRO A 268 -2.17 24.98 -0.68
C PRO A 268 -2.32 25.76 0.62
N ASN A 269 -1.54 25.46 1.65
CA ASN A 269 -1.54 26.18 2.92
C ASN A 269 -1.14 27.66 2.76
N VAL A 270 -0.38 28.03 1.73
CA VAL A 270 -0.04 29.43 1.44
C VAL A 270 -1.32 30.26 1.13
N TRP A 271 -2.30 29.65 0.47
CA TRP A 271 -3.59 30.35 0.22
C TRP A 271 -4.40 30.51 1.51
N LEU A 272 -4.40 29.51 2.39
CA LEU A 272 -5.07 29.56 3.68
C LEU A 272 -4.42 30.61 4.60
N ALA A 273 -3.10 30.68 4.60
CA ALA A 273 -2.36 31.68 5.38
C ALA A 273 -2.65 33.11 4.89
N LYS A 274 -2.68 33.35 3.58
CA LYS A 274 -3.04 34.66 2.99
C LYS A 274 -4.48 35.08 3.34
N ALA A 275 -5.37 34.12 3.55
CA ALA A 275 -6.76 34.36 3.93
C ALA A 275 -6.97 34.46 5.46
N GLY A 276 -5.91 34.35 6.27
CA GLY A 276 -6.00 34.38 7.73
C GLY A 276 -6.67 33.12 8.35
N LEU A 277 -6.72 32.02 7.60
CA LEU A 277 -7.27 30.73 8.07
C LEU A 277 -6.19 29.83 8.70
N LEU A 278 -4.92 30.20 8.55
CA LEU A 278 -3.74 29.49 9.05
C LEU A 278 -2.64 30.50 9.35
N THR A 279 -2.28 30.68 10.61
CA THR A 279 -1.23 31.63 11.02
C THR A 279 -0.03 30.93 11.63
N ASP A 280 -0.24 29.78 12.27
CA ASP A 280 0.82 28.97 12.85
C ASP A 280 0.48 27.47 12.82
N VAL A 281 1.51 26.64 12.62
CA VAL A 281 1.44 25.17 12.69
C VAL A 281 2.49 24.70 13.68
N LYS A 282 2.06 24.09 14.77
CA LYS A 282 2.97 23.57 15.78
C LYS A 282 3.52 22.21 15.37
N LYS A 283 4.84 22.13 15.22
CA LYS A 283 5.51 20.86 14.88
C LYS A 283 5.27 19.81 15.99
N GLY A 284 4.93 18.58 15.61
CA GLY A 284 4.66 17.47 16.53
C GLY A 284 3.32 17.56 17.28
N ASP A 285 2.57 18.65 17.12
CA ASP A 285 1.24 18.83 17.71
C ASP A 285 0.28 19.34 16.62
N TRP A 286 -0.31 18.40 15.87
CA TRP A 286 -1.18 18.71 14.74
C TRP A 286 -2.37 19.60 15.06
N MET A 287 -2.92 19.47 16.28
CA MET A 287 -4.04 20.30 16.73
C MET A 287 -3.59 21.62 17.37
N GLY A 288 -2.29 21.74 17.67
CA GLY A 288 -1.67 22.97 18.17
C GLY A 288 -1.51 24.03 17.09
N GLY A 289 -1.03 25.22 17.50
CA GLY A 289 -0.92 26.36 16.59
C GLY A 289 -2.24 27.11 16.40
N ASP A 290 -2.22 28.11 15.55
CA ASP A 290 -3.37 28.98 15.25
C ASP A 290 -3.83 28.78 13.81
N TRP A 291 -4.86 27.95 13.63
CA TRP A 291 -5.46 27.63 12.34
C TRP A 291 -6.94 27.26 12.50
N LYS A 292 -7.74 27.55 11.48
CA LYS A 292 -9.12 27.09 11.31
C LYS A 292 -9.22 25.98 10.29
N ALA A 293 -8.42 26.06 9.23
CA ALA A 293 -8.31 25.08 8.15
C ALA A 293 -6.84 24.84 7.82
N GLN A 294 -6.50 23.59 7.52
CA GLN A 294 -5.14 23.18 7.14
C GLN A 294 -5.17 22.05 6.13
N PHE A 295 -4.31 22.13 5.14
CA PHE A 295 -4.04 21.02 4.23
C PHE A 295 -2.88 20.17 4.75
N TYR A 296 -3.10 18.87 4.81
CA TYR A 296 -2.06 17.86 5.04
C TYR A 296 -1.69 17.22 3.70
N SER A 297 -0.49 17.50 3.22
CA SER A 297 0.01 17.07 1.90
C SER A 297 0.87 15.83 2.02
N VAL A 298 0.62 14.86 1.13
CA VAL A 298 1.29 13.55 1.08
C VAL A 298 1.66 13.24 -0.39
N GLY A 299 2.60 13.99 -0.93
CA GLY A 299 3.02 13.82 -2.33
C GLY A 299 1.94 14.25 -3.33
N GLY A 300 1.34 13.31 -4.05
CA GLY A 300 0.37 13.56 -5.12
C GLY A 300 -1.01 14.04 -4.67
N SER A 301 -1.29 14.08 -3.38
CA SER A 301 -2.55 14.58 -2.83
C SER A 301 -2.37 15.42 -1.57
N SER A 302 -3.40 16.20 -1.25
CA SER A 302 -3.43 17.08 -0.09
C SER A 302 -4.84 17.11 0.49
N TYR A 303 -4.97 16.92 1.79
CA TYR A 303 -6.20 16.64 2.52
C TYR A 303 -6.61 17.81 3.39
N LEU A 304 -7.82 18.33 3.21
CA LEU A 304 -8.33 19.44 4.03
C LEU A 304 -8.85 18.95 5.35
N TYR A 305 -8.24 19.44 6.42
CA TYR A 305 -8.73 19.34 7.79
C TYR A 305 -9.31 20.68 8.25
N LEU A 306 -10.40 20.62 9.00
CA LEU A 306 -10.91 21.73 9.79
C LEU A 306 -10.60 21.47 11.26
N LYS A 307 -10.17 22.51 12.01
CA LYS A 307 -9.94 22.40 13.44
C LYS A 307 -11.24 22.10 14.20
N ASP A 308 -12.31 22.77 13.79
CA ASP A 308 -13.69 22.43 14.14
C ASP A 308 -14.41 21.94 12.87
N ARG A 309 -14.72 20.65 12.84
CA ARG A 309 -15.40 20.03 11.68
C ARG A 309 -16.83 20.54 11.45
N SER A 310 -17.43 21.20 12.44
CA SER A 310 -18.74 21.84 12.32
C SER A 310 -18.69 23.27 11.74
N ASP A 311 -17.48 23.83 11.52
CA ASP A 311 -17.31 25.18 10.98
C ASP A 311 -17.56 25.22 9.45
N VAL A 312 -18.83 25.23 9.08
CA VAL A 312 -19.29 25.33 7.69
C VAL A 312 -18.81 26.63 7.03
N ALA A 313 -18.71 27.73 7.81
CA ALA A 313 -18.27 29.01 7.27
C ALA A 313 -16.81 28.96 6.80
N THR A 314 -15.93 28.37 7.58
CA THR A 314 -14.54 28.14 7.18
C THR A 314 -14.44 27.18 5.98
N LEU A 315 -15.23 26.09 5.94
CA LEU A 315 -15.26 25.18 4.79
C LEU A 315 -15.63 25.90 3.49
N GLU A 316 -16.68 26.71 3.52
CA GLU A 316 -17.11 27.47 2.32
C GLU A 316 -16.10 28.56 1.93
N ALA A 317 -15.42 29.18 2.92
CA ALA A 317 -14.34 30.12 2.63
C ALA A 317 -13.17 29.42 1.89
N VAL A 318 -12.76 28.22 2.33
CA VAL A 318 -11.71 27.44 1.63
C VAL A 318 -12.16 27.07 0.21
N LYS A 319 -13.39 26.59 0.04
CA LYS A 319 -13.93 26.27 -1.29
C LYS A 319 -13.98 27.49 -2.20
N LYS A 320 -14.32 28.65 -1.67
CA LYS A 320 -14.30 29.93 -2.42
C LYS A 320 -12.88 30.28 -2.85
N ILE A 321 -11.91 30.23 -1.96
CA ILE A 321 -10.49 30.47 -2.27
C ILE A 321 -10.06 29.60 -3.47
N LEU A 322 -10.33 28.29 -3.43
CA LEU A 322 -9.93 27.37 -4.50
C LEU A 322 -10.64 27.69 -5.83
N ARG A 323 -11.91 28.10 -5.81
CA ARG A 323 -12.67 28.49 -7.03
C ARG A 323 -12.14 29.77 -7.66
N GLU A 324 -11.67 30.71 -6.85
CA GLU A 324 -11.18 32.03 -7.28
C GLU A 324 -9.71 32.03 -7.71
N LEU A 325 -8.98 30.91 -7.57
CA LEU A 325 -7.62 30.80 -8.09
C LEU A 325 -7.60 30.96 -9.62
N PRO A 326 -6.56 31.56 -10.18
CA PRO A 326 -6.38 31.65 -11.63
C PRO A 326 -6.34 30.27 -12.30
N ASP A 327 -6.78 30.16 -13.54
CA ASP A 327 -6.73 28.93 -14.32
C ASP A 327 -5.32 28.39 -14.46
N SER A 328 -4.32 29.28 -14.53
CA SER A 328 -2.89 28.93 -14.52
C SER A 328 -2.45 28.15 -13.29
N VAL A 329 -3.17 28.24 -12.18
CA VAL A 329 -2.95 27.49 -10.93
C VAL A 329 -3.90 26.30 -10.85
N ARG A 330 -5.19 26.49 -11.14
CA ARG A 330 -6.21 25.43 -11.02
C ARG A 330 -5.94 24.24 -11.95
N GLN A 331 -5.22 24.43 -13.04
CA GLN A 331 -4.83 23.35 -13.95
C GLN A 331 -3.95 22.26 -13.31
N TYR A 332 -3.31 22.53 -12.17
CA TYR A 332 -2.39 21.62 -11.52
C TYR A 332 -3.04 20.65 -10.54
N PHE A 333 -4.33 20.80 -10.27
CA PHE A 333 -5.03 19.89 -9.36
C PHE A 333 -6.53 19.83 -9.67
N ARG A 334 -7.15 18.79 -9.12
CA ARG A 334 -8.61 18.66 -9.04
C ARG A 334 -9.04 18.44 -7.60
N VAL A 335 -10.27 18.80 -7.29
CA VAL A 335 -10.89 18.56 -5.98
C VAL A 335 -11.56 17.20 -6.01
N ILE A 336 -11.24 16.36 -5.03
CA ILE A 336 -11.90 15.09 -4.73
C ILE A 336 -12.84 15.34 -3.56
N ASP A 337 -14.11 15.52 -3.84
CA ASP A 337 -15.12 15.88 -2.85
C ASP A 337 -15.39 14.73 -1.85
N ARG A 338 -16.14 15.02 -0.78
CA ARG A 338 -16.46 14.04 0.26
C ARG A 338 -17.22 12.82 -0.29
N LYS A 339 -18.12 13.03 -1.27
CA LYS A 339 -18.85 11.94 -1.92
C LYS A 339 -17.87 10.97 -2.60
N LYS A 340 -16.96 11.50 -3.40
CA LYS A 340 -15.95 10.68 -4.09
C LYS A 340 -14.96 10.01 -3.13
N MET A 341 -14.59 10.71 -2.05
CA MET A 341 -13.80 10.13 -0.96
C MET A 341 -14.49 8.93 -0.32
N ASN A 342 -15.81 9.02 -0.07
CA ASN A 342 -16.59 7.92 0.50
C ASN A 342 -16.68 6.73 -0.47
N GLU A 343 -16.89 6.99 -1.77
CA GLU A 343 -16.98 5.95 -2.81
C GLU A 343 -15.68 5.13 -2.91
N ILE A 344 -14.53 5.77 -2.77
CA ILE A 344 -13.22 5.10 -2.88
C ILE A 344 -12.71 4.58 -1.53
N GLY A 345 -13.40 4.87 -0.43
CA GLY A 345 -12.97 4.47 0.92
C GLY A 345 -11.76 5.23 1.43
N GLY A 346 -11.66 6.50 1.08
CA GLY A 346 -10.62 7.40 1.60
C GLY A 346 -10.88 7.83 3.05
N ASN A 347 -9.92 8.56 3.64
CA ASN A 347 -9.96 9.00 5.03
C ASN A 347 -11.27 9.72 5.38
N PRO A 348 -12.08 9.25 6.36
CA PRO A 348 -13.35 9.87 6.76
C PRO A 348 -13.19 11.14 7.59
N GLU A 349 -11.98 11.45 8.07
CA GLU A 349 -11.72 12.59 8.97
C GLU A 349 -11.53 13.91 8.21
N VAL A 350 -11.36 13.87 6.87
CA VAL A 350 -11.10 15.07 6.06
C VAL A 350 -12.36 15.55 5.35
N GLU A 351 -12.41 16.83 5.00
CA GLU A 351 -13.58 17.41 4.32
C GLU A 351 -13.57 17.11 2.82
N PHE A 352 -12.42 17.22 2.19
CA PHE A 352 -12.16 16.84 0.81
C PHE A 352 -10.63 16.73 0.58
N ALA A 353 -10.22 16.27 -0.60
CA ALA A 353 -8.82 16.24 -0.97
C ALA A 353 -8.56 17.00 -2.29
N LEU A 354 -7.32 17.42 -2.47
CA LEU A 354 -6.78 17.81 -3.77
C LEU A 354 -5.98 16.64 -4.33
N SER A 355 -6.10 16.35 -5.61
CA SER A 355 -5.23 15.42 -6.32
C SER A 355 -4.51 16.11 -7.45
N GLY A 356 -3.20 15.94 -7.52
CA GLY A 356 -2.35 16.60 -8.51
C GLY A 356 -2.63 16.16 -9.93
N LEU A 357 -2.39 17.07 -10.87
CA LEU A 357 -2.50 16.91 -12.31
C LEU A 357 -1.22 17.44 -12.97
N LYS A 358 -0.91 17.00 -14.18
CA LYS A 358 0.18 17.55 -15.00
C LYS A 358 1.54 17.58 -14.30
N GLY A 359 1.90 16.56 -13.56
CA GLY A 359 3.16 16.47 -12.82
C GLY A 359 3.21 17.39 -11.60
N ALA A 360 2.08 17.80 -11.04
CA ALA A 360 2.04 18.57 -9.80
C ALA A 360 1.98 17.65 -8.58
N ALA A 361 2.81 17.95 -7.57
CA ALA A 361 2.74 17.36 -6.22
C ALA A 361 2.51 18.47 -5.19
N PHE A 362 2.15 18.08 -3.97
CA PHE A 362 1.81 19.02 -2.91
C PHE A 362 2.87 19.06 -1.81
N GLY A 363 3.07 20.25 -1.26
CA GLY A 363 3.91 20.48 -0.08
C GLY A 363 3.11 21.07 1.08
N ASN A 364 3.72 21.06 2.28
CA ASN A 364 3.08 21.53 3.51
C ASN A 364 3.49 22.97 3.89
N ALA A 365 4.28 23.68 3.07
CA ALA A 365 4.66 25.06 3.36
C ALA A 365 3.41 25.97 3.38
N PHE A 366 3.36 26.88 4.35
CA PHE A 366 2.28 27.88 4.50
C PHE A 366 2.78 29.32 4.29
N THR A 367 4.09 29.47 4.01
CA THR A 367 4.74 30.74 3.63
C THR A 367 5.45 30.58 2.29
N GLY A 368 5.80 31.69 1.65
CA GLY A 368 6.49 31.72 0.38
C GLY A 368 5.57 31.53 -0.84
N GLU A 369 6.06 30.86 -1.89
CA GLU A 369 5.32 30.67 -3.13
C GLU A 369 4.32 29.50 -3.03
N ALA A 370 3.09 29.75 -3.47
CA ALA A 370 2.05 28.73 -3.50
C ALA A 370 2.28 27.69 -4.62
N VAL A 371 2.91 28.08 -5.72
CA VAL A 371 3.29 27.20 -6.83
C VAL A 371 4.72 27.51 -7.23
N LYS A 372 5.55 26.49 -7.29
CA LYS A 372 6.97 26.60 -7.68
C LYS A 372 7.41 25.38 -8.48
N PRO A 373 8.54 25.44 -9.20
CA PRO A 373 9.10 24.27 -9.84
C PRO A 373 9.32 23.13 -8.86
N GLY A 374 9.00 21.89 -9.29
CA GLY A 374 9.26 20.64 -8.58
C GLY A 374 10.19 19.74 -9.39
N HIS A 375 10.70 18.67 -8.77
CA HIS A 375 11.61 17.71 -9.40
C HIS A 375 11.48 16.34 -8.73
N GLY A 376 12.09 15.32 -9.35
CA GLY A 376 12.01 13.95 -8.90
C GLY A 376 10.67 13.31 -9.25
N GLY A 377 10.22 12.38 -8.44
CA GLY A 377 8.95 11.68 -8.58
C GLY A 377 8.12 11.68 -7.32
N GLN A 378 6.81 11.45 -7.47
CA GLN A 378 5.88 11.32 -6.37
C GLN A 378 4.77 10.32 -6.70
N HIS A 379 4.22 9.75 -5.64
CA HIS A 379 3.02 8.93 -5.60
C HIS A 379 1.96 9.59 -4.69
N GLY A 380 0.91 8.89 -4.29
CA GLY A 380 -0.14 9.43 -3.41
C GLY A 380 -1.28 10.11 -4.16
N TYR A 381 -1.37 9.96 -5.48
CA TYR A 381 -2.42 10.51 -6.32
C TYR A 381 -3.74 9.74 -6.20
N PHE A 382 -4.81 10.34 -6.72
CA PHE A 382 -6.07 9.62 -6.94
C PHE A 382 -5.86 8.55 -8.02
N PRO A 383 -6.21 7.26 -7.78
CA PRO A 383 -5.71 6.13 -8.57
C PRO A 383 -6.54 5.84 -9.83
N ASP A 384 -6.83 6.83 -10.68
CA ASP A 384 -7.66 6.68 -11.88
C ASP A 384 -6.91 6.92 -13.21
N PHE A 385 -5.58 7.01 -13.18
CA PHE A 385 -4.77 7.17 -14.37
C PHE A 385 -3.58 6.19 -14.39
N PHE A 386 -3.05 5.94 -15.60
CA PHE A 386 -2.12 4.84 -15.85
C PHE A 386 -0.83 4.94 -15.04
N GLU A 387 -0.26 6.13 -14.91
CA GLU A 387 1.05 6.34 -14.27
C GLU A 387 1.07 5.95 -12.79
N ILE A 388 -0.09 6.00 -12.11
CA ILE A 388 -0.20 5.65 -10.70
C ILE A 388 -0.65 4.20 -10.47
N ARG A 389 -0.99 3.46 -11.54
CA ARG A 389 -1.28 2.04 -11.42
C ARG A 389 -0.05 1.25 -11.04
N THR A 390 -0.24 0.25 -10.21
CA THR A 390 0.79 -0.71 -9.86
C THR A 390 0.67 -2.01 -10.66
N GLY A 391 1.65 -2.89 -10.53
CA GLY A 391 1.75 -4.14 -11.27
C GLY A 391 1.29 -5.34 -10.45
N PHE A 392 0.90 -6.43 -11.16
CA PHE A 392 0.57 -7.70 -10.54
C PHE A 392 0.94 -8.86 -11.48
N VAL A 393 1.73 -9.80 -10.97
CA VAL A 393 2.14 -11.04 -11.63
C VAL A 393 2.00 -12.19 -10.64
N ILE A 394 1.37 -13.28 -11.04
CA ILE A 394 1.16 -14.47 -10.21
C ILE A 394 1.52 -15.73 -10.99
N CYS A 395 2.28 -16.64 -10.37
CA CYS A 395 2.74 -17.86 -10.99
C CYS A 395 2.83 -19.01 -9.98
N GLY A 396 2.49 -20.21 -10.38
CA GLY A 396 2.61 -21.43 -9.57
C GLY A 396 1.50 -22.44 -9.85
N PRO A 397 1.42 -23.51 -9.06
CA PRO A 397 0.40 -24.56 -9.22
C PRO A 397 -1.03 -23.98 -9.12
N GLY A 398 -1.92 -24.45 -10.00
CA GLY A 398 -3.32 -23.97 -10.05
C GLY A 398 -3.49 -22.60 -10.70
N VAL A 399 -2.40 -21.91 -11.05
CA VAL A 399 -2.44 -20.63 -11.76
C VAL A 399 -2.48 -20.86 -13.27
N ARG A 400 -3.34 -20.11 -13.96
CA ARG A 400 -3.49 -20.16 -15.42
C ARG A 400 -2.23 -19.58 -16.08
N LYS A 401 -1.58 -20.37 -16.92
CA LYS A 401 -0.49 -19.92 -17.78
C LYS A 401 -1.02 -19.04 -18.91
N GLY A 402 -0.38 -17.89 -19.12
CA GLY A 402 -0.75 -16.92 -20.17
C GLY A 402 -2.08 -16.17 -19.84
N GLY A 403 -2.52 -16.19 -18.59
CA GLY A 403 -3.69 -15.43 -18.15
C GLY A 403 -3.42 -13.92 -18.15
N VAL A 404 -4.43 -13.13 -18.54
CA VAL A 404 -4.34 -11.66 -18.53
C VAL A 404 -5.55 -11.07 -17.81
N ILE A 405 -5.30 -10.30 -16.76
CA ILE A 405 -6.28 -9.50 -16.07
C ILE A 405 -6.21 -8.09 -16.65
N LYS A 406 -7.31 -7.59 -17.19
CA LYS A 406 -7.33 -6.24 -17.81
C LYS A 406 -7.14 -5.16 -16.75
N GLU A 407 -7.83 -5.31 -15.62
CA GLU A 407 -7.82 -4.37 -14.51
C GLU A 407 -8.20 -5.10 -13.20
N MET A 408 -7.50 -4.78 -12.11
CA MET A 408 -7.82 -5.26 -10.77
C MET A 408 -7.58 -4.15 -9.74
N ASN A 409 -7.92 -4.42 -8.48
CA ASN A 409 -7.65 -3.49 -7.38
C ASN A 409 -6.78 -4.21 -6.34
N GLU A 410 -5.92 -3.50 -5.64
CA GLU A 410 -5.06 -4.05 -4.58
C GLU A 410 -5.84 -4.84 -3.51
N ARG A 411 -7.06 -4.41 -3.18
CA ARG A 411 -7.95 -5.14 -2.25
C ARG A 411 -8.32 -6.54 -2.72
N ASP A 412 -8.12 -6.87 -4.01
CA ASP A 412 -8.39 -8.19 -4.58
C ASP A 412 -7.27 -9.20 -4.23
N THR A 413 -6.10 -8.71 -3.81
CA THR A 413 -4.95 -9.53 -3.42
C THR A 413 -5.26 -10.40 -2.20
N ALA A 414 -5.78 -9.82 -1.11
CA ALA A 414 -6.07 -10.59 0.10
C ALA A 414 -7.06 -11.75 -0.13
N PRO A 415 -8.25 -11.56 -0.72
CA PRO A 415 -9.18 -12.68 -0.95
C PRO A 415 -8.63 -13.70 -1.97
N THR A 416 -7.76 -13.29 -2.91
CA THR A 416 -7.09 -14.20 -3.84
C THR A 416 -6.08 -15.09 -3.11
N VAL A 417 -5.26 -14.52 -2.22
CA VAL A 417 -4.33 -15.27 -1.34
C VAL A 417 -5.10 -16.19 -0.39
N ALA A 418 -6.16 -15.70 0.23
CA ALA A 418 -7.01 -16.48 1.11
C ALA A 418 -7.60 -17.71 0.37
N ARG A 419 -8.07 -17.53 -0.86
CA ARG A 419 -8.57 -18.64 -1.71
C ARG A 419 -7.47 -19.66 -2.02
N LEU A 420 -6.26 -19.22 -2.31
CA LEU A 420 -5.11 -20.11 -2.56
C LEU A 420 -4.79 -21.00 -1.36
N LEU A 421 -4.77 -20.42 -0.16
CA LEU A 421 -4.45 -21.11 1.10
C LEU A 421 -5.68 -21.77 1.77
N GLY A 422 -6.87 -21.63 1.21
CA GLY A 422 -8.11 -22.13 1.81
C GLY A 422 -8.46 -21.44 3.13
N LEU A 423 -8.04 -20.17 3.32
CA LEU A 423 -8.39 -19.39 4.51
C LEU A 423 -9.84 -18.93 4.44
N ASP A 424 -10.53 -18.93 5.58
CA ASP A 424 -11.81 -18.24 5.71
C ASP A 424 -11.54 -16.74 5.96
N PHE A 425 -11.92 -15.90 5.00
CA PHE A 425 -11.61 -14.47 5.02
C PHE A 425 -12.79 -13.61 4.54
N PRO A 426 -13.95 -13.68 5.24
CA PRO A 426 -15.19 -13.01 4.81
C PRO A 426 -15.15 -11.49 4.98
N SER A 427 -14.19 -10.96 5.74
CA SER A 427 -14.02 -9.51 5.96
C SER A 427 -13.54 -8.75 4.74
N ALA A 428 -12.93 -9.43 3.75
CA ALA A 428 -12.41 -8.78 2.57
C ALA A 428 -13.53 -8.20 1.70
N MET A 429 -13.35 -6.95 1.26
CA MET A 429 -14.24 -6.26 0.32
C MET A 429 -13.80 -6.44 -1.14
N GLY A 430 -12.57 -6.92 -1.36
CA GLY A 430 -12.03 -7.27 -2.65
C GLY A 430 -12.66 -8.54 -3.22
N LYS A 431 -12.34 -8.84 -4.47
CA LYS A 431 -12.85 -10.01 -5.19
C LYS A 431 -11.75 -11.04 -5.39
N VAL A 432 -12.06 -12.31 -5.22
CA VAL A 432 -11.19 -13.39 -5.70
C VAL A 432 -11.07 -13.27 -7.21
N ARG A 433 -9.83 -13.18 -7.72
CA ARG A 433 -9.57 -13.05 -9.16
C ARG A 433 -9.67 -14.41 -9.84
N GLY A 434 -10.88 -14.78 -10.24
CA GLY A 434 -11.17 -16.07 -10.89
C GLY A 434 -10.38 -16.30 -12.19
N GLU A 435 -9.95 -15.22 -12.87
CA GLU A 435 -9.12 -15.27 -14.07
C GLU A 435 -7.73 -15.88 -13.83
N VAL A 436 -7.27 -15.84 -12.58
CA VAL A 436 -5.98 -16.39 -12.14
C VAL A 436 -5.97 -17.91 -12.21
N PHE A 437 -7.12 -18.57 -11.92
CA PHE A 437 -7.14 -20.01 -11.69
C PHE A 437 -7.34 -20.81 -12.99
N THR A 438 -6.73 -22.00 -13.05
CA THR A 438 -7.09 -23.03 -14.03
C THR A 438 -8.52 -23.49 -13.78
N LYS A 439 -9.25 -23.77 -14.87
CA LYS A 439 -10.61 -24.34 -14.78
C LYS A 439 -10.57 -25.77 -14.28
#